data_f415a5502b7803f3f5b2d4884f41a20b
#
_entry.id   f415a5502b7803f3f5b2d4884f41a20b
#
_cell.length_a   1.000
_cell.length_b   1.000
_cell.length_c   1.000
_cell.angle_alpha   90.00
_cell.angle_beta   90.00
_cell.angle_gamma   90.00
#
_symmetry.space_group_name_H-M   'P 1'
#
loop_
_entity.id
_entity.type
_entity.pdbx_description
1 polymer ?
#
loop_
_entity_poly.entity_id
_entity_poly.type
_entity_poly.pdbx_seq_one_letter_code
_entity_poly.pdbx_strand_id
1 'polypeptide(L)'
;MAATSQKRSGTTDLTVGKPLFQILRFALPLVLGTLFQQLYSFADTVIVGRCLGTDALGAVGTTYSLNFLILGFVQGACVGFGIPAAETFGAKDQDGLQKYLLNGALLCLVLSMVFTVLTTLMAGPLLRLIHTPEELYADAVLYIRLIFLGIPATVLYNYASSVLRALGDSQHPFYFLLVASVVNILLDYLFIVPLGMGVDGAAIATVLSQLLSGGLCAYWFFARTAKLEGLSFRQPRTLLSAGHCKRLAYIGLPMGFEYSVSAIGAVIMQDAINLLGSTAVAAQTAGEKIRQMFTLPMESVGMAMATYVGQNHGARRTDRIRQGIKDGCMVQLLYCAVAWGVIFFIKPYAVGLVLGDADPAVTAGAIQYLSVMSMLFCFHGLLMIFRNTLQGLGYSVLAIVSGVGELIGRSLGGMLAVKTGLGYLGICLSNPFAWGLAMFYCLFMVCRILRRETQTEA
;
A
#
# COMPACT_ATOMS: atom_id res chain seq x y z
N MET A 1 34.88 22.58 3.15
CA MET A 1 33.73 23.51 2.97
C MET A 1 32.68 22.87 2.14
N ALA A 2 31.69 22.12 2.71
CA ALA A 2 30.49 21.67 2.00
C ALA A 2 29.59 20.82 2.94
N ALA A 3 29.17 21.36 4.07
CA ALA A 3 28.27 20.63 4.98
C ALA A 3 27.20 21.51 5.65
N THR A 4 26.88 22.66 5.09
CA THR A 4 25.97 23.63 5.72
C THR A 4 24.82 24.10 4.80
N SER A 5 24.27 23.21 3.99
CA SER A 5 23.13 23.61 3.15
C SER A 5 22.06 22.54 3.15
N GLN A 6 21.30 22.32 4.22
CA GLN A 6 20.08 21.53 4.05
C GLN A 6 19.19 21.38 5.28
N LYS A 7 18.99 22.45 6.02
CA LYS A 7 17.79 22.60 6.85
C LYS A 7 16.90 23.73 6.28
N ARG A 8 16.60 23.65 4.99
CA ARG A 8 15.53 24.45 4.39
C ARG A 8 14.37 23.53 4.16
N SER A 9 13.26 23.79 4.86
CA SER A 9 11.97 23.13 4.68
C SER A 9 11.95 21.61 4.98
N GLY A 10 10.91 21.07 5.53
CA GLY A 10 10.71 19.64 5.80
C GLY A 10 10.85 18.70 4.58
N THR A 11 11.22 19.22 3.41
CA THR A 11 11.53 18.47 2.17
C THR A 11 12.99 17.98 2.18
N THR A 12 13.20 16.74 1.78
CA THR A 12 14.52 16.11 1.66
C THR A 12 14.84 15.86 0.19
N ASP A 13 15.90 16.50 -0.33
CA ASP A 13 16.41 16.20 -1.67
C ASP A 13 17.14 14.85 -1.65
N LEU A 14 16.52 13.82 -2.22
CA LEU A 14 17.04 12.47 -2.26
C LEU A 14 18.17 12.29 -3.32
N THR A 15 18.43 13.34 -4.11
CA THR A 15 19.51 13.33 -5.11
C THR A 15 20.88 13.63 -4.52
N VAL A 16 20.96 14.03 -3.25
CA VAL A 16 22.20 14.40 -2.54
C VAL A 16 22.41 13.53 -1.29
N GLY A 17 23.66 13.43 -0.84
CA GLY A 17 24.02 12.62 0.33
C GLY A 17 24.20 11.13 0.03
N LYS A 18 24.45 10.32 1.07
CA LYS A 18 24.63 8.85 0.93
C LYS A 18 23.27 8.18 0.66
N PRO A 19 23.12 7.38 -0.40
CA PRO A 19 21.84 6.74 -0.78
C PRO A 19 21.22 5.94 0.36
N LEU A 20 21.98 5.06 1.01
CA LEU A 20 21.52 4.26 2.14
C LEU A 20 20.84 5.10 3.23
N PHE A 21 21.50 6.18 3.66
CA PHE A 21 20.98 7.04 4.73
C PHE A 21 19.70 7.77 4.30
N GLN A 22 19.65 8.23 3.05
CA GLN A 22 18.48 8.91 2.49
C GLN A 22 17.27 7.95 2.41
N ILE A 23 17.49 6.73 1.90
CA ILE A 23 16.44 5.71 1.80
C ILE A 23 15.91 5.37 3.20
N LEU A 24 16.76 5.07 4.16
CA LEU A 24 16.38 4.71 5.53
C LEU A 24 15.62 5.85 6.23
N ARG A 25 16.16 7.08 6.15
CA ARG A 25 15.53 8.27 6.76
C ARG A 25 14.15 8.54 6.18
N PHE A 26 13.99 8.33 4.87
CA PHE A 26 12.73 8.54 4.18
C PHE A 26 11.73 7.39 4.42
N ALA A 27 12.22 6.15 4.48
CA ALA A 27 11.40 4.97 4.70
C ALA A 27 10.87 4.86 6.14
N LEU A 28 11.64 5.30 7.16
CA LEU A 28 11.26 5.14 8.56
C LEU A 28 9.88 5.73 8.91
N PRO A 29 9.53 6.98 8.52
CA PRO A 29 8.19 7.50 8.75
C PRO A 29 7.11 6.72 8.00
N LEU A 30 7.40 6.19 6.80
CA LEU A 30 6.46 5.35 6.05
C LEU A 30 6.18 4.04 6.77
N VAL A 31 7.23 3.36 7.25
CA VAL A 31 7.10 2.13 8.05
C VAL A 31 6.26 2.37 9.30
N LEU A 32 6.59 3.43 10.05
CA LEU A 32 5.82 3.79 11.24
C LEU A 32 4.36 4.11 10.89
N GLY A 33 4.11 4.84 9.80
CA GLY A 33 2.77 5.18 9.33
C GLY A 33 1.93 3.94 9.03
N THR A 34 2.47 2.98 8.28
CA THR A 34 1.77 1.74 7.95
C THR A 34 1.50 0.86 9.18
N LEU A 35 2.45 0.79 10.11
CA LEU A 35 2.25 0.06 11.38
C LEU A 35 1.18 0.72 12.26
N PHE A 36 1.19 2.05 12.40
CA PHE A 36 0.12 2.76 13.12
C PHE A 36 -1.23 2.60 12.44
N GLN A 37 -1.26 2.59 11.11
CA GLN A 37 -2.48 2.32 10.34
C GLN A 37 -3.07 0.93 10.66
N GLN A 38 -2.24 -0.10 10.82
CA GLN A 38 -2.69 -1.42 11.24
C GLN A 38 -3.19 -1.43 12.68
N LEU A 39 -2.53 -0.70 13.58
CA LEU A 39 -2.95 -0.62 14.99
C LEU A 39 -4.32 0.04 15.14
N TYR A 40 -4.58 1.15 14.45
CA TYR A 40 -5.90 1.78 14.55
C TYR A 40 -6.99 0.92 13.89
N SER A 41 -6.72 0.27 12.76
CA SER A 41 -7.67 -0.65 12.12
C SER A 41 -8.02 -1.83 13.05
N PHE A 42 -7.05 -2.29 13.83
CA PHE A 42 -7.29 -3.29 14.87
C PHE A 42 -8.15 -2.72 16.01
N ALA A 43 -7.88 -1.50 16.46
CA ALA A 43 -8.66 -0.83 17.50
C ALA A 43 -10.12 -0.63 17.07
N ASP A 44 -10.37 -0.18 15.84
CA ASP A 44 -11.69 -0.05 15.23
C ASP A 44 -12.44 -1.40 15.25
N THR A 45 -11.78 -2.47 14.79
CA THR A 45 -12.33 -3.83 14.84
C THR A 45 -12.73 -4.26 16.26
N VAL A 46 -11.91 -3.93 17.26
CA VAL A 46 -12.20 -4.24 18.68
C VAL A 46 -13.38 -3.41 19.20
N ILE A 47 -13.45 -2.13 18.86
CA ILE A 47 -14.57 -1.25 19.28
C ILE A 47 -15.88 -1.75 18.67
N VAL A 48 -15.92 -1.99 17.35
CA VAL A 48 -17.10 -2.52 16.66
C VAL A 48 -17.52 -3.86 17.30
N GLY A 49 -16.59 -4.81 17.44
CA GLY A 49 -16.91 -6.13 17.97
C GLY A 49 -17.39 -6.14 19.42
N ARG A 50 -16.82 -5.28 20.29
CA ARG A 50 -17.20 -5.21 21.71
C ARG A 50 -18.46 -4.40 21.97
N CYS A 51 -18.68 -3.34 21.21
CA CYS A 51 -19.78 -2.41 21.46
C CYS A 51 -21.03 -2.74 20.64
N LEU A 52 -20.88 -3.25 19.41
CA LEU A 52 -22.01 -3.56 18.51
C LEU A 52 -22.27 -5.07 18.37
N GLY A 53 -21.34 -5.92 18.80
CA GLY A 53 -21.51 -7.38 18.78
C GLY A 53 -20.95 -8.06 17.52
N THR A 54 -21.16 -9.39 17.47
CA THR A 54 -20.56 -10.27 16.43
C THR A 54 -21.14 -10.03 15.05
N ASP A 55 -22.43 -9.68 14.96
CA ASP A 55 -23.12 -9.50 13.68
C ASP A 55 -22.63 -8.23 12.98
N ALA A 56 -22.50 -7.11 13.70
CA ALA A 56 -21.91 -5.89 13.19
C ALA A 56 -20.45 -6.10 12.74
N LEU A 57 -19.66 -6.84 13.54
CA LEU A 57 -18.30 -7.20 13.17
C LEU A 57 -18.27 -8.06 11.92
N GLY A 58 -19.20 -9.02 11.78
CA GLY A 58 -19.37 -9.85 10.60
C GLY A 58 -19.74 -9.03 9.37
N ALA A 59 -20.68 -8.07 9.52
CA ALA A 59 -21.08 -7.17 8.45
C ALA A 59 -19.91 -6.33 7.92
N VAL A 60 -19.12 -5.72 8.81
CA VAL A 60 -17.90 -4.99 8.43
C VAL A 60 -16.88 -5.92 7.76
N GLY A 61 -16.68 -7.12 8.34
CA GLY A 61 -15.73 -8.11 7.82
C GLY A 61 -16.02 -8.56 6.39
N THR A 62 -17.30 -8.77 6.03
CA THR A 62 -17.69 -9.17 4.66
C THR A 62 -17.36 -8.10 3.61
N THR A 63 -17.27 -6.82 4.01
CA THR A 63 -16.93 -5.73 3.10
C THR A 63 -15.43 -5.62 2.79
N TYR A 64 -14.56 -6.30 3.55
CA TYR A 64 -13.12 -6.14 3.48
C TYR A 64 -12.54 -6.37 2.08
N SER A 65 -12.97 -7.41 1.39
CA SER A 65 -12.48 -7.75 0.05
C SER A 65 -12.82 -6.66 -0.98
N LEU A 66 -14.04 -6.12 -0.91
CA LEU A 66 -14.48 -5.02 -1.79
C LEU A 66 -13.75 -3.72 -1.48
N ASN A 67 -13.57 -3.41 -0.19
CA ASN A 67 -12.79 -2.27 0.24
C ASN A 67 -11.35 -2.36 -0.27
N PHE A 68 -10.70 -3.51 -0.09
CA PHE A 68 -9.32 -3.71 -0.56
C PHE A 68 -9.20 -3.59 -2.07
N LEU A 69 -10.15 -4.14 -2.83
CA LEU A 69 -10.19 -4.04 -4.29
C LEU A 69 -10.31 -2.59 -4.78
N ILE A 70 -11.26 -1.84 -4.22
CA ILE A 70 -11.63 -0.51 -4.71
C ILE A 70 -10.70 0.56 -4.13
N LEU A 71 -10.52 0.60 -2.81
CA LEU A 71 -9.64 1.58 -2.17
C LEU A 71 -8.17 1.32 -2.47
N GLY A 72 -7.78 0.05 -2.64
CA GLY A 72 -6.43 -0.31 -3.10
C GLY A 72 -6.13 0.24 -4.49
N PHE A 73 -7.08 0.12 -5.45
CA PHE A 73 -6.95 0.75 -6.76
C PHE A 73 -6.75 2.27 -6.66
N VAL A 74 -7.61 2.94 -5.88
CA VAL A 74 -7.54 4.38 -5.66
C VAL A 74 -6.20 4.79 -5.06
N GLN A 75 -5.74 4.08 -4.05
CA GLN A 75 -4.45 4.32 -3.39
C GLN A 75 -3.29 4.15 -4.37
N GLY A 76 -3.25 3.04 -5.12
CA GLY A 76 -2.20 2.78 -6.11
C GLY A 76 -2.16 3.85 -7.20
N ALA A 77 -3.31 4.27 -7.73
CA ALA A 77 -3.40 5.34 -8.72
C ALA A 77 -2.86 6.67 -8.18
N CYS A 78 -3.24 7.06 -6.94
CA CYS A 78 -2.75 8.29 -6.30
C CYS A 78 -1.24 8.26 -6.08
N VAL A 79 -0.66 7.12 -5.67
CA VAL A 79 0.78 6.95 -5.52
C VAL A 79 1.48 7.09 -6.87
N GLY A 80 0.92 6.46 -7.91
CA GLY A 80 1.45 6.54 -9.27
C GLY A 80 1.43 7.95 -9.86
N PHE A 81 0.41 8.76 -9.54
CA PHE A 81 0.38 10.16 -9.94
C PHE A 81 1.47 11.01 -9.26
N GLY A 82 2.05 10.54 -8.16
CA GLY A 82 3.19 11.17 -7.51
C GLY A 82 4.53 10.92 -8.23
N ILE A 83 4.68 9.90 -9.07
CA ILE A 83 5.96 9.55 -9.70
C ILE A 83 6.46 10.64 -10.65
N PRO A 84 5.66 11.18 -11.62
CA PRO A 84 6.12 12.28 -12.45
C PRO A 84 6.44 13.57 -11.67
N ALA A 85 5.78 13.78 -10.54
CA ALA A 85 6.12 14.89 -9.64
C ALA A 85 7.48 14.69 -8.98
N ALA A 86 7.82 13.47 -8.53
CA ALA A 86 9.13 13.16 -7.99
C ALA A 86 10.24 13.32 -9.05
N GLU A 87 9.97 12.88 -10.28
CA GLU A 87 10.88 13.02 -11.42
C GLU A 87 11.16 14.51 -11.74
N THR A 88 10.13 15.33 -11.90
CA THR A 88 10.29 16.76 -12.19
C THR A 88 10.92 17.53 -11.03
N PHE A 89 10.63 17.14 -9.79
CA PHE A 89 11.29 17.70 -8.60
C PHE A 89 12.81 17.40 -8.62
N GLY A 90 13.19 16.15 -8.90
CA GLY A 90 14.60 15.76 -9.05
C GLY A 90 15.31 16.47 -10.20
N ALA A 91 14.61 16.69 -11.32
CA ALA A 91 15.09 17.45 -12.47
C ALA A 91 15.20 18.97 -12.21
N LYS A 92 14.66 19.45 -11.09
CA LYS A 92 14.51 20.91 -10.78
C LYS A 92 13.67 21.66 -11.81
N ASP A 93 12.77 20.94 -12.51
CA ASP A 93 11.82 21.50 -13.47
C ASP A 93 10.55 21.95 -12.74
N GLN A 94 10.53 23.22 -12.32
CA GLN A 94 9.40 23.80 -11.58
C GLN A 94 8.13 23.92 -12.42
N ASP A 95 8.25 24.21 -13.71
CA ASP A 95 7.10 24.35 -14.62
C ASP A 95 6.44 22.98 -14.85
N GLY A 96 7.24 21.96 -15.16
CA GLY A 96 6.77 20.56 -15.26
C GLY A 96 6.16 20.08 -13.95
N LEU A 97 6.76 20.39 -12.81
CA LEU A 97 6.27 20.01 -11.50
C LEU A 97 4.87 20.61 -11.24
N GLN A 98 4.67 21.92 -11.47
CA GLN A 98 3.36 22.56 -11.31
C GLN A 98 2.29 21.95 -12.22
N LYS A 99 2.65 21.64 -13.48
CA LYS A 99 1.77 20.97 -14.43
C LYS A 99 1.37 19.59 -13.95
N TYR A 100 2.32 18.76 -13.52
CA TYR A 100 2.00 17.43 -13.01
C TYR A 100 1.16 17.45 -11.73
N LEU A 101 1.45 18.37 -10.80
CA LEU A 101 0.68 18.51 -9.57
C LEU A 101 -0.79 18.92 -9.86
N LEU A 102 -1.02 19.89 -10.74
CA LEU A 102 -2.38 20.34 -11.04
C LEU A 102 -3.16 19.29 -11.85
N ASN A 103 -2.55 18.72 -12.88
CA ASN A 103 -3.21 17.69 -13.69
C ASN A 103 -3.45 16.41 -12.90
N GLY A 104 -2.56 16.05 -11.96
CA GLY A 104 -2.76 14.95 -11.02
C GLY A 104 -3.93 15.21 -10.08
N ALA A 105 -4.08 16.42 -9.53
CA ALA A 105 -5.23 16.80 -8.73
C ALA A 105 -6.54 16.69 -9.51
N LEU A 106 -6.54 17.13 -10.79
CA LEU A 106 -7.70 17.00 -11.67
C LEU A 106 -8.07 15.53 -11.92
N LEU A 107 -7.09 14.69 -12.24
CA LEU A 107 -7.33 13.26 -12.43
C LEU A 107 -7.83 12.59 -11.14
N CYS A 108 -7.29 12.96 -9.99
CA CYS A 108 -7.77 12.51 -8.69
C CYS A 108 -9.23 12.92 -8.42
N LEU A 109 -9.60 14.15 -8.78
CA LEU A 109 -10.98 14.62 -8.66
C LEU A 109 -11.92 13.79 -9.55
N VAL A 110 -11.55 13.59 -10.81
CA VAL A 110 -12.34 12.78 -11.76
C VAL A 110 -12.45 11.33 -11.26
N LEU A 111 -11.32 10.73 -10.87
CA LEU A 111 -11.27 9.37 -10.30
C LEU A 111 -12.19 9.25 -9.09
N SER A 112 -12.09 10.21 -8.16
CA SER A 112 -12.91 10.28 -6.96
C SER A 112 -14.40 10.31 -7.29
N MET A 113 -14.84 11.21 -8.18
CA MET A 113 -16.25 11.32 -8.57
C MET A 113 -16.76 10.04 -9.24
N VAL A 114 -16.01 9.50 -10.21
CA VAL A 114 -16.40 8.30 -10.94
C VAL A 114 -16.51 7.11 -10.00
N PHE A 115 -15.50 6.87 -9.16
CA PHE A 115 -15.52 5.74 -8.23
C PHE A 115 -16.60 5.92 -7.16
N THR A 116 -16.76 7.10 -6.57
CA THR A 116 -17.81 7.36 -5.58
C THR A 116 -19.19 7.02 -6.14
N VAL A 117 -19.54 7.55 -7.32
CA VAL A 117 -20.86 7.29 -7.92
C VAL A 117 -21.03 5.81 -8.27
N LEU A 118 -20.06 5.25 -9.01
CA LEU A 118 -20.13 3.88 -9.49
C LEU A 118 -20.23 2.88 -8.33
N THR A 119 -19.34 2.99 -7.34
CA THR A 119 -19.26 2.00 -6.26
C THR A 119 -20.39 2.13 -5.26
N THR A 120 -20.85 3.37 -4.97
CA THR A 120 -22.03 3.58 -4.10
C THR A 120 -23.30 2.99 -4.71
N LEU A 121 -23.51 3.15 -6.02
CA LEU A 121 -24.64 2.54 -6.73
C LEU A 121 -24.51 1.02 -6.80
N MET A 122 -23.30 0.51 -6.98
CA MET A 122 -23.03 -0.93 -7.10
C MET A 122 -22.85 -1.65 -5.77
N ALA A 123 -22.83 -0.95 -4.62
CA ALA A 123 -22.55 -1.54 -3.30
C ALA A 123 -23.46 -2.75 -2.98
N GLY A 124 -24.77 -2.62 -3.14
CA GLY A 124 -25.71 -3.74 -2.92
C GLY A 124 -25.49 -4.91 -3.89
N PRO A 125 -25.51 -4.70 -5.23
CA PRO A 125 -25.20 -5.76 -6.19
C PRO A 125 -23.86 -6.46 -5.95
N LEU A 126 -22.81 -5.71 -5.59
CA LEU A 126 -21.47 -6.29 -5.31
C LEU A 126 -21.49 -7.19 -4.07
N LEU A 127 -22.17 -6.79 -2.99
CA LEU A 127 -22.32 -7.62 -1.80
C LEU A 127 -23.11 -8.90 -2.05
N ARG A 128 -24.13 -8.84 -2.90
CA ARG A 128 -24.87 -10.06 -3.35
C ARG A 128 -23.97 -10.97 -4.19
N LEU A 129 -23.16 -10.40 -5.06
CA LEU A 129 -22.20 -11.17 -5.90
C LEU A 129 -21.20 -11.98 -5.07
N ILE A 130 -20.78 -11.44 -3.92
CA ILE A 130 -19.87 -12.16 -3.00
C ILE A 130 -20.61 -13.02 -1.96
N HIS A 131 -21.93 -13.24 -2.15
CA HIS A 131 -22.78 -14.09 -1.31
C HIS A 131 -22.79 -13.68 0.16
N THR A 132 -22.90 -12.37 0.45
CA THR A 132 -23.06 -11.88 1.82
C THR A 132 -24.32 -12.47 2.45
N PRO A 133 -24.24 -13.05 3.69
CA PRO A 133 -25.42 -13.58 4.38
C PRO A 133 -26.51 -12.52 4.56
N GLU A 134 -27.77 -12.90 4.39
CA GLU A 134 -28.92 -11.97 4.48
C GLU A 134 -29.02 -11.27 5.84
N GLU A 135 -28.63 -11.94 6.91
CA GLU A 135 -28.61 -11.39 8.27
C GLU A 135 -27.64 -10.19 8.42
N LEU A 136 -26.52 -10.21 7.68
CA LEU A 136 -25.49 -9.18 7.72
C LEU A 136 -25.64 -8.15 6.61
N TYR A 137 -26.52 -8.43 5.61
CA TYR A 137 -26.56 -7.68 4.36
C TYR A 137 -26.91 -6.20 4.56
N ALA A 138 -27.88 -5.89 5.39
CA ALA A 138 -28.34 -4.50 5.62
C ALA A 138 -27.22 -3.63 6.19
N ASP A 139 -26.53 -4.10 7.23
CA ASP A 139 -25.42 -3.39 7.88
C ASP A 139 -24.19 -3.32 6.98
N ALA A 140 -23.89 -4.40 6.24
CA ALA A 140 -22.79 -4.41 5.27
C ALA A 140 -23.01 -3.39 4.13
N VAL A 141 -24.24 -3.29 3.60
CA VAL A 141 -24.59 -2.28 2.58
C VAL A 141 -24.48 -0.87 3.13
N LEU A 142 -24.98 -0.62 4.33
CA LEU A 142 -24.93 0.68 4.99
C LEU A 142 -23.48 1.11 5.20
N TYR A 143 -22.66 0.25 5.81
CA TYR A 143 -21.24 0.50 6.09
C TYR A 143 -20.47 0.81 4.81
N ILE A 144 -20.54 -0.10 3.81
CA ILE A 144 -19.73 0.04 2.60
C ILE A 144 -20.14 1.24 1.74
N ARG A 145 -21.44 1.59 1.71
CA ARG A 145 -21.91 2.80 1.02
C ARG A 145 -21.33 4.07 1.63
N LEU A 146 -21.29 4.16 2.96
CA LEU A 146 -20.69 5.31 3.65
C LEU A 146 -19.19 5.40 3.38
N ILE A 147 -18.48 4.26 3.40
CA ILE A 147 -17.05 4.21 3.02
C ILE A 147 -16.86 4.67 1.58
N PHE A 148 -17.70 4.23 0.64
CA PHE A 148 -17.59 4.62 -0.77
C PHE A 148 -17.97 6.09 -1.01
N LEU A 149 -18.93 6.63 -0.28
CA LEU A 149 -19.18 8.07 -0.24
C LEU A 149 -17.97 8.85 0.30
N GLY A 150 -17.15 8.23 1.14
CA GLY A 150 -15.90 8.76 1.66
C GLY A 150 -14.70 8.66 0.72
N ILE A 151 -14.83 8.08 -0.48
CA ILE A 151 -13.71 7.98 -1.46
C ILE A 151 -13.05 9.34 -1.73
N PRO A 152 -13.76 10.49 -1.84
CA PRO A 152 -13.13 11.79 -1.98
C PRO A 152 -12.14 12.14 -0.86
N ALA A 153 -12.46 11.79 0.39
CA ALA A 153 -11.58 11.99 1.53
C ALA A 153 -10.33 11.09 1.43
N THR A 154 -10.52 9.83 1.07
CA THR A 154 -9.43 8.87 0.84
C THR A 154 -8.51 9.31 -0.30
N VAL A 155 -9.06 9.77 -1.42
CA VAL A 155 -8.30 10.33 -2.55
C VAL A 155 -7.51 11.56 -2.13
N LEU A 156 -8.13 12.47 -1.39
CA LEU A 156 -7.48 13.69 -0.90
C LEU A 156 -6.25 13.34 -0.05
N TYR A 157 -6.39 12.43 0.92
CA TYR A 157 -5.26 11.99 1.75
C TYR A 157 -4.17 11.30 0.91
N ASN A 158 -4.55 10.32 0.10
CA ASN A 158 -3.57 9.54 -0.67
C ASN A 158 -2.80 10.40 -1.68
N TYR A 159 -3.49 11.31 -2.37
CA TYR A 159 -2.85 12.19 -3.33
C TYR A 159 -2.00 13.27 -2.64
N ALA A 160 -2.52 14.00 -1.65
CA ALA A 160 -1.77 15.02 -0.94
C ALA A 160 -0.52 14.46 -0.23
N SER A 161 -0.65 13.28 0.40
CA SER A 161 0.49 12.58 1.01
C SER A 161 1.50 12.08 -0.05
N SER A 162 1.03 11.63 -1.22
CA SER A 162 1.89 11.23 -2.33
C SER A 162 2.67 12.41 -2.90
N VAL A 163 2.04 13.57 -3.04
CA VAL A 163 2.70 14.83 -3.45
C VAL A 163 3.79 15.22 -2.45
N LEU A 164 3.48 15.25 -1.15
CA LEU A 164 4.48 15.57 -0.13
C LEU A 164 5.66 14.61 -0.17
N ARG A 165 5.39 13.31 -0.31
CA ARG A 165 6.44 12.28 -0.47
C ARG A 165 7.27 12.49 -1.75
N ALA A 166 6.63 12.81 -2.87
CA ALA A 166 7.33 13.10 -4.13
C ALA A 166 8.33 14.26 -4.00
N LEU A 167 8.00 15.24 -3.16
CA LEU A 167 8.87 16.38 -2.80
C LEU A 167 9.84 16.06 -1.64
N GLY A 168 9.93 14.79 -1.22
CA GLY A 168 10.89 14.34 -0.19
C GLY A 168 10.41 14.51 1.26
N ASP A 169 9.13 14.82 1.49
CA ASP A 169 8.57 14.93 2.83
C ASP A 169 7.73 13.69 3.18
N SER A 170 8.33 12.74 3.89
CA SER A 170 7.63 11.57 4.42
C SER A 170 7.16 11.74 5.87
N GLN A 171 7.67 12.76 6.58
CA GLN A 171 7.42 12.95 8.01
C GLN A 171 6.05 13.56 8.28
N HIS A 172 5.68 14.64 7.56
CA HIS A 172 4.40 15.30 7.82
C HIS A 172 3.19 14.44 7.48
N PRO A 173 3.14 13.70 6.34
CA PRO A 173 2.08 12.73 6.11
C PRO A 173 1.94 11.70 7.23
N PHE A 174 3.05 11.23 7.80
CA PHE A 174 3.04 10.33 8.96
C PHE A 174 2.43 10.99 10.19
N TYR A 175 2.86 12.21 10.56
CA TYR A 175 2.31 12.92 11.72
C TYR A 175 0.80 13.18 11.57
N PHE A 176 0.35 13.57 10.38
CA PHE A 176 -1.06 13.81 10.13
C PHE A 176 -1.88 12.52 10.15
N LEU A 177 -1.33 11.41 9.68
CA LEU A 177 -1.93 10.09 9.81
C LEU A 177 -2.05 9.68 11.29
N LEU A 178 -1.01 9.91 12.08
CA LEU A 178 -1.02 9.60 13.51
C LEU A 178 -2.13 10.39 14.24
N VAL A 179 -2.24 11.69 13.99
CA VAL A 179 -3.32 12.54 14.54
C VAL A 179 -4.69 12.00 14.12
N ALA A 180 -4.86 11.70 12.83
CA ALA A 180 -6.13 11.18 12.30
C ALA A 180 -6.47 9.81 12.89
N SER A 181 -5.49 8.95 13.15
CA SER A 181 -5.71 7.64 13.79
C SER A 181 -6.22 7.78 15.23
N VAL A 182 -5.66 8.71 16.00
CA VAL A 182 -6.15 9.00 17.35
C VAL A 182 -7.58 9.57 17.30
N VAL A 183 -7.82 10.50 16.38
CA VAL A 183 -9.16 11.10 16.19
C VAL A 183 -10.17 10.04 15.73
N ASN A 184 -9.78 9.09 14.87
CA ASN A 184 -10.65 8.00 14.45
C ASN A 184 -11.12 7.16 15.65
N ILE A 185 -10.20 6.69 16.49
CA ILE A 185 -10.54 5.92 17.70
C ILE A 185 -11.49 6.69 18.63
N LEU A 186 -11.25 8.00 18.80
CA LEU A 186 -12.11 8.85 19.62
C LEU A 186 -13.51 9.03 19.00
N LEU A 187 -13.59 9.19 17.68
CA LEU A 187 -14.85 9.33 16.96
C LEU A 187 -15.63 7.99 16.92
N ASP A 188 -14.96 6.85 16.73
CA ASP A 188 -15.58 5.53 16.81
C ASP A 188 -16.25 5.34 18.18
N TYR A 189 -15.53 5.62 19.25
CA TYR A 189 -16.09 5.55 20.59
C TYR A 189 -17.25 6.53 20.78
N LEU A 190 -17.10 7.79 20.34
CA LEU A 190 -18.12 8.83 20.46
C LEU A 190 -19.40 8.48 19.70
N PHE A 191 -19.28 7.99 18.47
CA PHE A 191 -20.45 7.71 17.65
C PHE A 191 -21.16 6.43 18.09
N ILE A 192 -20.40 5.39 18.43
CA ILE A 192 -20.96 4.08 18.78
C ILE A 192 -21.53 4.09 20.20
N VAL A 193 -20.79 4.59 21.20
CA VAL A 193 -21.18 4.42 22.60
C VAL A 193 -22.16 5.51 23.08
N PRO A 194 -21.81 6.83 23.12
CA PRO A 194 -22.75 7.83 23.62
C PRO A 194 -23.84 8.23 22.63
N LEU A 195 -23.57 8.18 21.31
CA LEU A 195 -24.58 8.52 20.29
C LEU A 195 -25.42 7.32 19.84
N GLY A 196 -25.05 6.09 20.21
CA GLY A 196 -25.80 4.88 19.93
C GLY A 196 -25.88 4.55 18.43
N MET A 197 -24.92 5.00 17.62
CA MET A 197 -24.85 4.68 16.22
C MET A 197 -24.36 3.22 16.03
N GLY A 198 -24.77 2.61 14.93
CA GLY A 198 -24.34 1.26 14.54
C GLY A 198 -23.02 1.26 13.74
N VAL A 199 -22.94 0.40 12.74
CA VAL A 199 -21.80 0.31 11.80
C VAL A 199 -21.60 1.60 11.00
N ASP A 200 -22.64 2.40 10.84
CA ASP A 200 -22.59 3.72 10.24
C ASP A 200 -21.71 4.69 11.02
N GLY A 201 -21.70 4.61 12.34
CA GLY A 201 -20.83 5.41 13.20
C GLY A 201 -19.35 5.14 12.89
N ALA A 202 -18.94 3.87 12.82
CA ALA A 202 -17.58 3.47 12.47
C ALA A 202 -17.18 3.94 11.04
N ALA A 203 -18.10 3.79 10.07
CA ALA A 203 -17.84 4.26 8.71
C ALA A 203 -17.64 5.78 8.64
N ILE A 204 -18.48 6.56 9.32
CA ILE A 204 -18.39 8.02 9.35
C ILE A 204 -17.10 8.46 10.06
N ALA A 205 -16.74 7.84 11.19
CA ALA A 205 -15.50 8.13 11.89
C ALA A 205 -14.27 7.92 11.00
N THR A 206 -14.25 6.82 10.25
CA THR A 206 -13.19 6.52 9.26
C THR A 206 -13.11 7.60 8.18
N VAL A 207 -14.25 7.99 7.58
CA VAL A 207 -14.28 9.01 6.52
C VAL A 207 -13.83 10.37 7.04
N LEU A 208 -14.29 10.79 8.22
CA LEU A 208 -13.90 12.07 8.83
C LEU A 208 -12.41 12.10 9.16
N SER A 209 -11.85 10.99 9.64
CA SER A 209 -10.43 10.89 9.94
C SER A 209 -9.57 10.94 8.67
N GLN A 210 -10.01 10.32 7.58
CA GLN A 210 -9.36 10.44 6.27
C GLN A 210 -9.43 11.87 5.74
N LEU A 211 -10.58 12.54 5.89
CA LEU A 211 -10.74 13.94 5.51
C LEU A 211 -9.82 14.85 6.32
N LEU A 212 -9.70 14.62 7.62
CA LEU A 212 -8.80 15.37 8.49
C LEU A 212 -7.35 15.22 8.06
N SER A 213 -6.86 13.99 7.87
CA SER A 213 -5.48 13.75 7.46
C SER A 213 -5.18 14.32 6.07
N GLY A 214 -6.11 14.14 5.12
CA GLY A 214 -6.00 14.71 3.77
C GLY A 214 -6.00 16.24 3.78
N GLY A 215 -6.89 16.85 4.57
CA GLY A 215 -6.97 18.30 4.76
C GLY A 215 -5.68 18.87 5.38
N LEU A 216 -5.13 18.22 6.40
CA LEU A 216 -3.85 18.62 7.01
C LEU A 216 -2.69 18.49 6.03
N CYS A 217 -2.62 17.42 5.23
CA CYS A 217 -1.61 17.28 4.17
C CYS A 217 -1.72 18.39 3.12
N ALA A 218 -2.93 18.65 2.63
CA ALA A 218 -3.18 19.73 1.65
C ALA A 218 -2.86 21.11 2.22
N TYR A 219 -3.31 21.39 3.45
CA TYR A 219 -2.97 22.66 4.14
C TYR A 219 -1.45 22.83 4.26
N TRP A 220 -0.74 21.82 4.71
CA TRP A 220 0.73 21.87 4.84
C TRP A 220 1.41 22.11 3.50
N PHE A 221 0.94 21.43 2.45
CA PHE A 221 1.45 21.62 1.11
C PHE A 221 1.31 23.10 0.68
N PHE A 222 0.12 23.69 0.73
CA PHE A 222 -0.10 25.06 0.27
C PHE A 222 0.48 26.11 1.22
N ALA A 223 0.40 25.90 2.52
CA ALA A 223 0.87 26.87 3.50
C ALA A 223 2.39 27.00 3.53
N ARG A 224 3.10 25.90 3.25
CA ARG A 224 4.54 25.80 3.47
C ARG A 224 5.31 25.26 2.26
N THR A 225 5.05 24.02 1.84
CA THR A 225 5.84 23.33 0.82
C THR A 225 5.81 24.08 -0.53
N ALA A 226 4.63 24.44 -1.02
CA ALA A 226 4.48 25.16 -2.29
C ALA A 226 5.20 26.51 -2.30
N LYS A 227 5.16 27.23 -1.18
CA LYS A 227 5.85 28.53 -1.04
C LYS A 227 7.36 28.38 -1.04
N LEU A 228 7.87 27.36 -0.34
CA LEU A 228 9.31 27.09 -0.23
C LEU A 228 9.91 26.64 -1.57
N GLU A 229 9.15 25.85 -2.33
CA GLU A 229 9.54 25.38 -3.67
C GLU A 229 9.21 26.40 -4.78
N GLY A 230 8.67 27.59 -4.44
CA GLY A 230 8.36 28.64 -5.42
C GLY A 230 7.22 28.30 -6.37
N LEU A 231 6.33 27.36 -5.99
CA LEU A 231 5.21 26.94 -6.82
C LEU A 231 4.09 27.97 -6.81
N SER A 232 3.54 28.28 -7.99
CA SER A 232 2.44 29.25 -8.16
C SER A 232 1.32 28.66 -9.00
N PHE A 233 0.12 28.59 -8.44
CA PHE A 233 -1.08 28.10 -9.11
C PHE A 233 -2.06 29.24 -9.47
N ARG A 234 -1.55 30.46 -9.66
CA ARG A 234 -2.39 31.66 -9.94
C ARG A 234 -3.12 31.59 -11.29
N GLN A 235 -2.55 30.91 -12.27
CA GLN A 235 -3.14 30.74 -13.61
C GLN A 235 -3.34 29.24 -13.94
N PRO A 236 -4.32 28.56 -13.31
CA PRO A 236 -4.45 27.12 -13.44
C PRO A 236 -4.74 26.66 -14.87
N ARG A 237 -5.43 27.47 -15.69
CA ARG A 237 -5.77 27.12 -17.07
C ARG A 237 -4.54 26.93 -17.97
N THR A 238 -3.47 27.67 -17.73
CA THR A 238 -2.21 27.53 -18.50
C THR A 238 -1.40 26.29 -18.12
N LEU A 239 -1.67 25.73 -16.95
CA LEU A 239 -1.01 24.54 -16.42
C LEU A 239 -1.71 23.25 -16.85
N LEU A 240 -2.97 23.30 -17.30
CA LEU A 240 -3.71 22.13 -17.77
C LEU A 240 -3.17 21.66 -19.12
N SER A 241 -2.89 20.36 -19.20
CA SER A 241 -2.29 19.73 -20.41
C SER A 241 -2.71 18.29 -20.55
N ALA A 242 -3.33 17.98 -21.70
CA ALA A 242 -3.72 16.60 -22.03
C ALA A 242 -2.51 15.63 -22.06
N GLY A 243 -1.33 16.11 -22.48
CA GLY A 243 -0.11 15.31 -22.47
C GLY A 243 0.32 14.91 -21.07
N HIS A 244 0.26 15.81 -20.09
CA HIS A 244 0.57 15.52 -18.70
C HIS A 244 -0.47 14.58 -18.08
N CYS A 245 -1.78 14.79 -18.35
CA CYS A 245 -2.83 13.86 -17.92
C CYS A 245 -2.61 12.45 -18.49
N LYS A 246 -2.26 12.33 -19.78
CA LYS A 246 -1.97 11.04 -20.43
C LYS A 246 -0.80 10.32 -19.77
N ARG A 247 0.30 11.03 -19.46
CA ARG A 247 1.47 10.45 -18.78
C ARG A 247 1.12 10.02 -17.35
N LEU A 248 0.40 10.84 -16.61
CA LEU A 248 -0.08 10.50 -15.26
C LEU A 248 -0.96 9.25 -15.30
N ALA A 249 -1.95 9.18 -16.20
CA ALA A 249 -2.83 8.04 -16.36
C ALA A 249 -2.04 6.78 -16.75
N TYR A 250 -1.05 6.90 -17.66
CA TYR A 250 -0.20 5.79 -18.09
C TYR A 250 0.64 5.21 -16.94
N ILE A 251 1.02 6.01 -15.95
CA ILE A 251 1.79 5.56 -14.79
C ILE A 251 0.87 5.14 -13.65
N GLY A 252 -0.13 5.96 -13.31
CA GLY A 252 -0.94 5.78 -12.12
C GLY A 252 -2.00 4.69 -12.24
N LEU A 253 -2.73 4.61 -13.37
CA LEU A 253 -3.76 3.58 -13.52
C LEU A 253 -3.18 2.16 -13.44
N PRO A 254 -2.04 1.85 -14.10
CA PRO A 254 -1.38 0.58 -13.89
C PRO A 254 -1.06 0.26 -12.43
N MET A 255 -0.57 1.23 -11.65
CA MET A 255 -0.30 1.01 -10.23
C MET A 255 -1.58 0.73 -9.43
N GLY A 256 -2.70 1.36 -9.78
CA GLY A 256 -4.00 1.01 -9.21
C GLY A 256 -4.42 -0.44 -9.53
N PHE A 257 -4.29 -0.85 -10.80
CA PHE A 257 -4.61 -2.23 -11.21
C PHE A 257 -3.74 -3.29 -10.53
N GLU A 258 -2.50 -2.97 -10.19
CA GLU A 258 -1.60 -3.90 -9.47
C GLU A 258 -2.21 -4.34 -8.13
N TYR A 259 -2.78 -3.40 -7.36
CA TYR A 259 -3.48 -3.72 -6.11
C TYR A 259 -4.72 -4.60 -6.37
N SER A 260 -5.48 -4.31 -7.43
CA SER A 260 -6.65 -5.11 -7.81
C SER A 260 -6.28 -6.53 -8.24
N VAL A 261 -5.20 -6.70 -9.00
CA VAL A 261 -4.67 -8.03 -9.39
C VAL A 261 -4.23 -8.82 -8.16
N SER A 262 -3.60 -8.16 -7.19
CA SER A 262 -3.23 -8.79 -5.93
C SER A 262 -4.44 -9.27 -5.13
N ALA A 263 -5.53 -8.48 -5.12
CA ALA A 263 -6.79 -8.85 -4.48
C ALA A 263 -7.41 -10.10 -5.12
N ILE A 264 -7.47 -10.15 -6.46
CA ILE A 264 -7.97 -11.32 -7.21
C ILE A 264 -7.12 -12.57 -6.88
N GLY A 265 -5.79 -12.41 -6.82
CA GLY A 265 -4.89 -13.49 -6.45
C GLY A 265 -5.14 -14.06 -5.05
N ALA A 266 -5.51 -13.20 -4.10
CA ALA A 266 -5.87 -13.62 -2.74
C ALA A 266 -7.18 -14.43 -2.73
N VAL A 267 -8.19 -14.05 -3.54
CA VAL A 267 -9.45 -14.80 -3.66
C VAL A 267 -9.21 -16.19 -4.24
N ILE A 268 -8.42 -16.32 -5.31
CA ILE A 268 -8.11 -17.63 -5.91
C ILE A 268 -7.36 -18.53 -4.93
N MET A 269 -6.44 -17.95 -4.17
CA MET A 269 -5.71 -18.72 -3.15
C MET A 269 -6.65 -19.17 -2.03
N GLN A 270 -7.61 -18.33 -1.62
CA GLN A 270 -8.60 -18.67 -0.60
C GLN A 270 -9.46 -19.87 -1.03
N ASP A 271 -9.85 -19.93 -2.29
CA ASP A 271 -10.61 -21.08 -2.83
C ASP A 271 -9.80 -22.38 -2.70
N ALA A 272 -8.51 -22.37 -3.08
CA ALA A 272 -7.63 -23.53 -2.93
C ALA A 272 -7.45 -23.95 -1.45
N ILE A 273 -7.39 -22.99 -0.53
CA ILE A 273 -7.29 -23.28 0.91
C ILE A 273 -8.58 -23.90 1.45
N ASN A 274 -9.74 -23.40 0.99
CA ASN A 274 -11.07 -23.91 1.39
C ASN A 274 -11.21 -25.41 1.06
N LEU A 275 -10.62 -25.86 -0.05
CA LEU A 275 -10.61 -27.28 -0.43
C LEU A 275 -9.84 -28.19 0.55
N LEU A 276 -8.94 -27.63 1.35
CA LEU A 276 -8.17 -28.36 2.38
C LEU A 276 -8.88 -28.44 3.75
N GLY A 277 -10.05 -27.79 3.87
CA GLY A 277 -10.90 -27.85 5.06
C GLY A 277 -10.66 -26.72 6.07
N SER A 278 -11.53 -26.68 7.09
CA SER A 278 -11.61 -25.58 8.07
C SER A 278 -10.33 -25.40 8.89
N THR A 279 -9.63 -26.49 9.21
CA THR A 279 -8.35 -26.44 9.94
C THR A 279 -7.29 -25.66 9.16
N ALA A 280 -7.18 -25.89 7.84
CA ALA A 280 -6.25 -25.16 6.97
C ALA A 280 -6.63 -23.68 6.84
N VAL A 281 -7.93 -23.38 6.71
CA VAL A 281 -8.45 -22.01 6.65
C VAL A 281 -8.12 -21.23 7.92
N ALA A 282 -8.38 -21.82 9.10
CA ALA A 282 -8.09 -21.19 10.38
C ALA A 282 -6.58 -20.95 10.59
N ALA A 283 -5.76 -21.95 10.29
CA ALA A 283 -4.31 -21.88 10.36
C ALA A 283 -3.75 -20.77 9.43
N GLN A 284 -4.22 -20.72 8.18
CA GLN A 284 -3.83 -19.71 7.20
C GLN A 284 -4.22 -18.30 7.67
N THR A 285 -5.45 -18.11 8.13
CA THR A 285 -5.95 -16.81 8.58
C THR A 285 -5.12 -16.25 9.74
N ALA A 286 -4.80 -17.09 10.73
CA ALA A 286 -3.97 -16.68 11.86
C ALA A 286 -2.53 -16.37 11.42
N GLY A 287 -1.94 -17.22 10.59
CA GLY A 287 -0.59 -17.03 10.06
C GLY A 287 -0.48 -15.78 9.20
N GLU A 288 -1.49 -15.49 8.37
CA GLU A 288 -1.55 -14.32 7.48
C GLU A 288 -1.58 -12.99 8.25
N LYS A 289 -2.37 -12.89 9.32
CA LYS A 289 -2.40 -11.71 10.19
C LYS A 289 -1.04 -11.40 10.81
N ILE A 290 -0.35 -12.45 11.29
CA ILE A 290 1.00 -12.29 11.86
C ILE A 290 2.00 -11.93 10.76
N ARG A 291 1.98 -12.63 9.61
CA ARG A 291 2.85 -12.35 8.46
C ARG A 291 2.77 -10.89 8.02
N GLN A 292 1.55 -10.35 7.94
CA GLN A 292 1.31 -8.99 7.45
C GLN A 292 2.07 -7.94 8.27
N MET A 293 2.18 -8.10 9.58
CA MET A 293 2.96 -7.20 10.44
C MET A 293 4.44 -7.12 10.04
N PHE A 294 4.98 -8.22 9.49
CA PHE A 294 6.38 -8.27 9.04
C PHE A 294 6.58 -7.88 7.59
N THR A 295 5.55 -7.98 6.73
CA THR A 295 5.68 -7.59 5.31
C THR A 295 5.42 -6.10 5.06
N LEU A 296 4.61 -5.45 5.87
CA LEU A 296 4.33 -4.00 5.75
C LEU A 296 5.59 -3.10 5.77
N PRO A 297 6.60 -3.34 6.62
CA PRO A 297 7.85 -2.59 6.54
C PRO A 297 8.58 -2.78 5.21
N MET A 298 8.54 -3.99 4.62
CA MET A 298 9.18 -4.26 3.32
C MET A 298 8.52 -3.45 2.20
N GLU A 299 7.19 -3.39 2.20
CA GLU A 299 6.40 -2.60 1.24
C GLU A 299 6.68 -1.11 1.39
N SER A 300 6.81 -0.62 2.62
CA SER A 300 7.12 0.78 2.92
C SER A 300 8.52 1.20 2.42
N VAL A 301 9.51 0.32 2.57
CA VAL A 301 10.85 0.53 1.99
C VAL A 301 10.78 0.52 0.45
N GLY A 302 9.94 -0.34 -0.14
CA GLY A 302 9.64 -0.33 -1.58
C GLY A 302 9.09 1.03 -2.03
N MET A 303 8.08 1.58 -1.36
CA MET A 303 7.53 2.91 -1.67
C MET A 303 8.58 4.02 -1.56
N ALA A 304 9.49 3.93 -0.58
CA ALA A 304 10.61 4.85 -0.46
C ALA A 304 11.54 4.77 -1.67
N MET A 305 11.79 3.54 -2.17
CA MET A 305 12.58 3.33 -3.39
C MET A 305 11.96 3.94 -4.62
N ALA A 306 10.63 3.86 -4.80
CA ALA A 306 9.96 4.49 -5.94
C ALA A 306 10.21 6.01 -5.97
N THR A 307 10.08 6.69 -4.83
CA THR A 307 10.35 8.13 -4.72
C THR A 307 11.84 8.44 -4.94
N TYR A 308 12.74 7.68 -4.30
CA TYR A 308 14.18 7.84 -4.44
C TYR A 308 14.61 7.69 -5.91
N VAL A 309 14.14 6.64 -6.57
CA VAL A 309 14.43 6.38 -7.98
C VAL A 309 13.86 7.47 -8.87
N GLY A 310 12.59 7.87 -8.66
CA GLY A 310 11.95 8.94 -9.44
C GLY A 310 12.73 10.26 -9.40
N GLN A 311 13.14 10.73 -8.20
CA GLN A 311 13.94 11.94 -8.08
C GLN A 311 15.33 11.81 -8.74
N ASN A 312 16.03 10.69 -8.55
CA ASN A 312 17.35 10.47 -9.14
C ASN A 312 17.27 10.24 -10.67
N HIS A 313 16.18 9.66 -11.19
CA HIS A 313 15.91 9.53 -12.61
C HIS A 313 15.71 10.91 -13.26
N GLY A 314 14.90 11.78 -12.65
CA GLY A 314 14.75 13.15 -13.11
C GLY A 314 16.05 13.95 -13.09
N ALA A 315 16.89 13.73 -12.09
CA ALA A 315 18.22 14.34 -11.98
C ALA A 315 19.28 13.71 -12.91
N ARG A 316 18.92 12.71 -13.73
CA ARG A 316 19.83 11.92 -14.59
C ARG A 316 21.01 11.30 -13.83
N ARG A 317 20.76 10.80 -12.61
CA ARG A 317 21.79 10.21 -11.73
C ARG A 317 21.66 8.69 -11.69
N THR A 318 21.91 8.05 -12.84
CA THR A 318 21.86 6.59 -12.99
C THR A 318 22.85 5.87 -12.07
N ASP A 319 24.00 6.50 -11.77
CA ASP A 319 24.96 6.05 -10.77
C ASP A 319 24.32 5.86 -9.38
N ARG A 320 23.53 6.85 -8.94
CA ARG A 320 22.84 6.83 -7.65
C ARG A 320 21.68 5.85 -7.62
N ILE A 321 20.96 5.70 -8.74
CA ILE A 321 19.89 4.69 -8.84
C ILE A 321 20.48 3.29 -8.61
N ARG A 322 21.59 2.95 -9.27
CA ARG A 322 22.28 1.67 -9.09
C ARG A 322 22.76 1.45 -7.65
N GLN A 323 23.33 2.49 -7.04
CA GLN A 323 23.78 2.40 -5.66
C GLN A 323 22.59 2.26 -4.71
N GLY A 324 21.51 3.02 -4.91
CA GLY A 324 20.29 2.92 -4.11
C GLY A 324 19.63 1.56 -4.19
N ILE A 325 19.62 0.92 -5.37
CA ILE A 325 19.12 -0.46 -5.52
C ILE A 325 19.96 -1.43 -4.70
N LYS A 326 21.30 -1.34 -4.75
CA LYS A 326 22.20 -2.18 -3.94
C LYS A 326 21.96 -1.97 -2.45
N ASP A 327 21.90 -0.72 -2.01
CA ASP A 327 21.67 -0.35 -0.62
C ASP A 327 20.27 -0.81 -0.16
N GLY A 328 19.23 -0.64 -0.98
CA GLY A 328 17.88 -1.10 -0.71
C GLY A 328 17.78 -2.63 -0.61
N CYS A 329 18.43 -3.36 -1.51
CA CYS A 329 18.51 -4.82 -1.43
C CYS A 329 19.21 -5.27 -0.14
N MET A 330 20.32 -4.63 0.24
CA MET A 330 21.03 -4.93 1.48
C MET A 330 20.13 -4.70 2.70
N VAL A 331 19.42 -3.57 2.77
CA VAL A 331 18.47 -3.26 3.86
C VAL A 331 17.37 -4.31 3.94
N GLN A 332 16.78 -4.69 2.80
CA GLN A 332 15.72 -5.69 2.77
C GLN A 332 16.21 -7.08 3.20
N LEU A 333 17.37 -7.50 2.73
CA LEU A 333 17.94 -8.80 3.12
C LEU A 333 18.27 -8.84 4.62
N LEU A 334 18.86 -7.76 5.15
CA LEU A 334 19.11 -7.66 6.59
C LEU A 334 17.80 -7.69 7.39
N TYR A 335 16.80 -6.93 6.96
CA TYR A 335 15.48 -6.95 7.59
C TYR A 335 14.85 -8.34 7.53
N CYS A 336 14.90 -9.02 6.38
CA CYS A 336 14.37 -10.39 6.24
C CYS A 336 15.06 -11.38 7.19
N ALA A 337 16.39 -11.28 7.35
CA ALA A 337 17.12 -12.11 8.27
C ALA A 337 16.71 -11.86 9.74
N VAL A 338 16.55 -10.58 10.11
CA VAL A 338 16.07 -10.21 11.45
C VAL A 338 14.63 -10.68 11.65
N ALA A 339 13.73 -10.43 10.69
CA ALA A 339 12.32 -10.86 10.76
C ALA A 339 12.20 -12.39 10.87
N TRP A 340 12.99 -13.14 10.10
CA TRP A 340 13.06 -14.59 10.21
C TRP A 340 13.51 -15.03 11.60
N GLY A 341 14.58 -14.44 12.14
CA GLY A 341 15.06 -14.73 13.48
C GLY A 341 14.02 -14.43 14.55
N VAL A 342 13.38 -13.25 14.48
CA VAL A 342 12.31 -12.87 15.41
C VAL A 342 11.15 -13.87 15.34
N ILE A 343 10.63 -14.16 14.13
CA ILE A 343 9.51 -15.12 13.95
C ILE A 343 9.90 -16.50 14.45
N PHE A 344 11.13 -16.95 14.22
CA PHE A 344 11.59 -18.25 14.68
C PHE A 344 11.38 -18.45 16.19
N PHE A 345 11.65 -17.42 16.99
CA PHE A 345 11.49 -17.49 18.45
C PHE A 345 10.06 -17.17 18.92
N ILE A 346 9.36 -16.22 18.27
CA ILE A 346 8.07 -15.73 18.77
C ILE A 346 6.86 -16.48 18.20
N LYS A 347 6.98 -17.24 17.10
CA LYS A 347 5.85 -17.88 16.40
C LYS A 347 4.91 -18.70 17.31
N PRO A 348 5.39 -19.51 18.30
CA PRO A 348 4.46 -20.23 19.17
C PRO A 348 3.61 -19.31 20.01
N TYR A 349 4.24 -18.25 20.57
CA TYR A 349 3.57 -17.24 21.40
C TYR A 349 2.63 -16.38 20.58
N ALA A 350 3.06 -15.91 19.41
CA ALA A 350 2.26 -15.08 18.54
C ALA A 350 1.02 -15.82 18.00
N VAL A 351 1.18 -17.10 17.64
CA VAL A 351 0.06 -17.95 17.22
C VAL A 351 -0.88 -18.21 18.37
N GLY A 352 -0.36 -18.52 19.57
CA GLY A 352 -1.18 -18.70 20.78
C GLY A 352 -1.97 -17.43 21.16
N LEU A 353 -1.38 -16.24 21.00
CA LEU A 353 -2.07 -14.96 21.24
C LEU A 353 -3.25 -14.74 20.28
N VAL A 354 -3.11 -15.17 19.01
CA VAL A 354 -4.16 -14.97 17.98
C VAL A 354 -5.24 -16.04 18.07
N LEU A 355 -4.87 -17.29 18.36
CA LEU A 355 -5.79 -18.45 18.34
C LEU A 355 -6.36 -18.81 19.73
N GLY A 356 -5.72 -18.38 20.81
CA GLY A 356 -6.11 -18.83 22.17
C GLY A 356 -6.01 -20.35 22.32
N ASP A 357 -7.02 -20.97 22.94
CA ASP A 357 -7.12 -22.42 23.15
C ASP A 357 -7.67 -23.17 21.91
N ALA A 358 -7.07 -22.91 20.73
CA ALA A 358 -7.48 -23.58 19.48
C ALA A 358 -6.95 -25.02 19.39
N ASP A 359 -7.55 -25.78 18.46
CA ASP A 359 -7.10 -27.14 18.11
C ASP A 359 -5.59 -27.16 17.83
N PRO A 360 -4.84 -28.11 18.41
CA PRO A 360 -3.40 -28.29 18.16
C PRO A 360 -3.04 -28.38 16.67
N ALA A 361 -3.92 -28.93 15.84
CA ALA A 361 -3.72 -29.04 14.40
C ALA A 361 -3.74 -27.66 13.71
N VAL A 362 -4.62 -26.75 14.14
CA VAL A 362 -4.68 -25.36 13.64
C VAL A 362 -3.41 -24.60 14.05
N THR A 363 -3.01 -24.74 15.30
CA THR A 363 -1.79 -24.11 15.84
C THR A 363 -0.54 -24.61 15.09
N ALA A 364 -0.40 -25.92 14.87
CA ALA A 364 0.70 -26.49 14.11
C ALA A 364 0.73 -25.99 12.66
N GLY A 365 -0.43 -25.90 12.01
CA GLY A 365 -0.56 -25.34 10.65
C GLY A 365 -0.11 -23.87 10.57
N ALA A 366 -0.54 -23.02 11.51
CA ALA A 366 -0.13 -21.62 11.56
C ALA A 366 1.38 -21.44 11.80
N ILE A 367 1.96 -22.26 12.66
CA ILE A 367 3.42 -22.32 12.92
C ILE A 367 4.17 -22.76 11.66
N GLN A 368 3.66 -23.79 10.94
CA GLN A 368 4.22 -24.25 9.67
C GLN A 368 4.21 -23.13 8.63
N TYR A 369 3.07 -22.46 8.47
CA TYR A 369 2.92 -21.32 7.55
C TYR A 369 3.95 -20.23 7.84
N LEU A 370 4.05 -19.75 9.07
CA LEU A 370 5.01 -18.73 9.47
C LEU A 370 6.46 -19.15 9.27
N SER A 371 6.77 -20.43 9.51
CA SER A 371 8.13 -20.97 9.32
C SER A 371 8.55 -20.94 7.85
N VAL A 372 7.67 -21.38 6.95
CA VAL A 372 7.93 -21.39 5.51
C VAL A 372 8.00 -19.96 4.96
N MET A 373 7.03 -19.14 5.33
CA MET A 373 6.94 -17.76 4.82
C MET A 373 8.13 -16.92 5.26
N SER A 374 8.49 -16.95 6.55
CA SER A 374 9.59 -16.12 7.08
C SER A 374 10.95 -16.49 6.49
N MET A 375 11.20 -17.78 6.23
CA MET A 375 12.42 -18.25 5.58
C MET A 375 12.57 -17.70 4.15
N LEU A 376 11.45 -17.48 3.46
CA LEU A 376 11.41 -17.07 2.06
C LEU A 376 11.02 -15.59 1.86
N PHE A 377 11.00 -14.80 2.93
CA PHE A 377 10.72 -13.35 2.88
C PHE A 377 11.68 -12.57 1.98
N CYS A 378 12.90 -13.08 1.78
CA CYS A 378 13.87 -12.44 0.90
C CYS A 378 13.32 -12.23 -0.53
N PHE A 379 12.51 -13.15 -1.05
CA PHE A 379 11.88 -12.98 -2.37
C PHE A 379 10.90 -11.80 -2.37
N HIS A 380 10.08 -11.66 -1.32
CA HIS A 380 9.15 -10.53 -1.19
C HIS A 380 9.88 -9.20 -1.02
N GLY A 381 10.86 -9.14 -0.10
CA GLY A 381 11.64 -7.94 0.14
C GLY A 381 12.37 -7.44 -1.12
N LEU A 382 13.05 -8.33 -1.84
CA LEU A 382 13.74 -7.98 -3.09
C LEU A 382 12.76 -7.60 -4.20
N LEU A 383 11.62 -8.30 -4.30
CA LEU A 383 10.55 -7.95 -5.24
C LEU A 383 10.08 -6.50 -5.01
N MET A 384 9.89 -6.09 -3.75
CA MET A 384 9.48 -4.71 -3.44
C MET A 384 10.50 -3.69 -3.92
N ILE A 385 11.81 -3.97 -3.81
CA ILE A 385 12.85 -3.08 -4.33
C ILE A 385 12.78 -2.97 -5.86
N PHE A 386 12.78 -4.11 -6.57
CA PHE A 386 12.85 -4.09 -8.04
C PHE A 386 11.56 -3.58 -8.68
N ARG A 387 10.40 -3.96 -8.16
CA ARG A 387 9.09 -3.49 -8.65
C ARG A 387 8.95 -1.97 -8.47
N ASN A 388 9.23 -1.47 -7.28
CA ASN A 388 9.15 -0.03 -7.01
C ASN A 388 10.25 0.77 -7.76
N THR A 389 11.38 0.15 -8.09
CA THR A 389 12.36 0.73 -9.00
C THR A 389 11.77 0.92 -10.40
N LEU A 390 11.08 -0.09 -10.96
CA LEU A 390 10.39 0.03 -12.25
C LEU A 390 9.35 1.14 -12.24
N GLN A 391 8.56 1.22 -11.17
CA GLN A 391 7.57 2.27 -10.98
C GLN A 391 8.22 3.65 -10.91
N GLY A 392 9.29 3.82 -10.12
CA GLY A 392 10.04 5.07 -9.99
C GLY A 392 10.71 5.52 -11.29
N LEU A 393 11.09 4.60 -12.18
CA LEU A 393 11.56 4.88 -13.54
C LEU A 393 10.43 5.20 -14.53
N GLY A 394 9.15 5.16 -14.09
CA GLY A 394 7.98 5.41 -14.93
C GLY A 394 7.49 4.21 -15.76
N TYR A 395 8.03 3.02 -15.53
CA TYR A 395 7.64 1.79 -16.23
C TYR A 395 6.59 0.98 -15.46
N SER A 396 5.53 1.62 -14.98
CA SER A 396 4.48 0.99 -14.15
C SER A 396 3.74 -0.15 -14.87
N VAL A 397 3.64 -0.11 -16.21
CA VAL A 397 3.06 -1.22 -17.00
C VAL A 397 3.88 -2.51 -16.84
N LEU A 398 5.21 -2.41 -16.75
CA LEU A 398 6.05 -3.59 -16.49
C LEU A 398 5.88 -4.09 -15.05
N ALA A 399 5.62 -3.21 -14.12
CA ALA A 399 5.31 -3.59 -12.74
C ALA A 399 4.01 -4.40 -12.64
N ILE A 400 2.95 -4.03 -13.38
CA ILE A 400 1.71 -4.85 -13.44
C ILE A 400 1.98 -6.26 -13.98
N VAL A 401 2.79 -6.40 -15.02
CA VAL A 401 3.14 -7.73 -15.56
C VAL A 401 3.70 -8.62 -14.47
N SER A 402 4.49 -8.07 -13.53
CA SER A 402 4.96 -8.84 -12.37
C SER A 402 3.81 -9.26 -11.44
N GLY A 403 2.79 -8.41 -11.25
CA GLY A 403 1.59 -8.76 -10.49
C GLY A 403 0.76 -9.88 -11.14
N VAL A 404 0.62 -9.84 -12.48
CA VAL A 404 0.01 -10.96 -13.22
C VAL A 404 0.85 -12.24 -13.07
N GLY A 405 2.18 -12.14 -13.07
CA GLY A 405 3.08 -13.25 -12.78
C GLY A 405 2.85 -13.85 -11.39
N GLU A 406 2.63 -12.99 -10.37
CA GLU A 406 2.26 -13.45 -9.03
C GLU A 406 0.88 -14.15 -9.02
N LEU A 407 -0.11 -13.59 -9.71
CA LEU A 407 -1.42 -14.20 -9.83
C LEU A 407 -1.33 -15.62 -10.41
N ILE A 408 -0.60 -15.78 -11.52
CA ILE A 408 -0.36 -17.08 -12.16
C ILE A 408 0.39 -18.01 -11.20
N GLY A 409 1.44 -17.53 -10.56
CA GLY A 409 2.24 -18.32 -9.60
C GLY A 409 1.42 -18.83 -8.42
N ARG A 410 0.56 -17.98 -7.84
CA ARG A 410 -0.38 -18.38 -6.77
C ARG A 410 -1.40 -19.39 -7.24
N SER A 411 -2.00 -19.17 -8.42
CA SER A 411 -3.00 -20.09 -8.99
C SER A 411 -2.40 -21.46 -9.27
N LEU A 412 -1.25 -21.51 -9.91
CA LEU A 412 -0.53 -22.77 -10.19
C LEU A 412 -0.09 -23.46 -8.89
N GLY A 413 0.45 -22.70 -7.93
CA GLY A 413 0.88 -23.23 -6.64
C GLY A 413 -0.29 -23.82 -5.85
N GLY A 414 -1.43 -23.13 -5.79
CA GLY A 414 -2.65 -23.63 -5.16
C GLY A 414 -3.20 -24.89 -5.83
N MET A 415 -3.27 -24.91 -7.16
CA MET A 415 -3.69 -26.10 -7.92
C MET A 415 -2.76 -27.29 -7.71
N LEU A 416 -1.44 -27.07 -7.73
CA LEU A 416 -0.45 -28.12 -7.47
C LEU A 416 -0.56 -28.65 -6.04
N ALA A 417 -0.74 -27.77 -5.06
CA ALA A 417 -0.91 -28.17 -3.66
C ALA A 417 -2.04 -29.19 -3.48
N VAL A 418 -3.17 -28.94 -4.15
CA VAL A 418 -4.35 -29.84 -4.08
C VAL A 418 -4.12 -31.13 -4.88
N LYS A 419 -3.52 -31.05 -6.09
CA LYS A 419 -3.40 -32.21 -7.00
C LYS A 419 -2.23 -33.12 -6.72
N THR A 420 -1.13 -32.61 -6.15
CA THR A 420 0.11 -33.40 -5.95
C THR A 420 0.23 -34.01 -4.56
N GLY A 421 -0.76 -33.86 -3.70
CA GLY A 421 -0.70 -34.35 -2.33
C GLY A 421 0.25 -33.59 -1.40
N LEU A 422 0.80 -32.46 -1.82
CA LEU A 422 1.59 -31.56 -0.97
C LEU A 422 0.74 -30.91 0.13
N GLY A 423 -0.59 -30.89 -0.07
CA GLY A 423 -1.55 -30.39 0.91
C GLY A 423 -1.24 -28.94 1.34
N TYR A 424 -1.34 -28.69 2.64
CA TYR A 424 -1.15 -27.35 3.20
C TYR A 424 0.27 -26.80 3.02
N LEU A 425 1.30 -27.64 2.98
CA LEU A 425 2.66 -27.18 2.68
C LEU A 425 2.77 -26.56 1.28
N GLY A 426 2.06 -27.13 0.28
CA GLY A 426 2.00 -26.56 -1.06
C GLY A 426 1.36 -25.18 -1.09
N ILE A 427 0.32 -24.94 -0.28
CA ILE A 427 -0.28 -23.62 -0.09
C ILE A 427 0.74 -22.65 0.52
N CYS A 428 1.47 -23.07 1.57
CA CYS A 428 2.50 -22.22 2.19
C CYS A 428 3.61 -21.81 1.20
N LEU A 429 3.96 -22.68 0.24
CA LEU A 429 4.99 -22.41 -0.77
C LEU A 429 4.48 -21.57 -1.95
N SER A 430 3.17 -21.46 -2.16
CA SER A 430 2.59 -20.80 -3.34
C SER A 430 2.91 -19.31 -3.40
N ASN A 431 2.79 -18.58 -2.28
CA ASN A 431 3.15 -17.16 -2.22
C ASN A 431 4.64 -16.90 -2.45
N PRO A 432 5.57 -17.57 -1.74
CA PRO A 432 7.02 -17.43 -1.99
C PRO A 432 7.42 -17.75 -3.43
N PHE A 433 6.83 -18.77 -4.03
CA PHE A 433 7.07 -19.12 -5.42
C PHE A 433 6.63 -18.01 -6.37
N ALA A 434 5.42 -17.45 -6.15
CA ALA A 434 4.92 -16.34 -6.92
C ALA A 434 5.80 -15.08 -6.77
N TRP A 435 6.24 -14.76 -5.56
CA TRP A 435 7.19 -13.66 -5.31
C TRP A 435 8.53 -13.87 -6.00
N GLY A 436 9.05 -15.09 -5.99
CA GLY A 436 10.29 -15.45 -6.69
C GLY A 436 10.19 -15.20 -8.19
N LEU A 437 9.13 -15.68 -8.84
CA LEU A 437 8.90 -15.45 -10.28
C LEU A 437 8.82 -13.95 -10.62
N ALA A 438 8.02 -13.20 -9.86
CA ALA A 438 7.86 -11.77 -10.04
C ALA A 438 9.18 -11.01 -9.78
N MET A 439 9.94 -11.40 -8.76
CA MET A 439 11.23 -10.81 -8.41
C MET A 439 12.25 -10.98 -9.55
N PHE A 440 12.41 -12.19 -10.08
CA PHE A 440 13.34 -12.45 -11.19
C PHE A 440 12.95 -11.69 -12.47
N TYR A 441 11.64 -11.61 -12.76
CA TYR A 441 11.14 -10.80 -13.85
C TYR A 441 11.48 -9.31 -13.65
N CYS A 442 11.17 -8.73 -12.49
CA CYS A 442 11.47 -7.33 -12.20
C CYS A 442 12.98 -7.05 -12.23
N LEU A 443 13.80 -7.93 -11.66
CA LEU A 443 15.26 -7.82 -11.70
C LEU A 443 15.78 -7.79 -13.14
N PHE A 444 15.30 -8.72 -13.99
CA PHE A 444 15.68 -8.77 -15.40
C PHE A 444 15.33 -7.45 -16.13
N MET A 445 14.11 -6.92 -15.90
CA MET A 445 13.66 -5.69 -16.52
C MET A 445 14.43 -4.46 -16.04
N VAL A 446 14.69 -4.35 -14.73
CA VAL A 446 15.53 -3.27 -14.16
C VAL A 446 16.93 -3.30 -14.78
N CYS A 447 17.56 -4.47 -14.83
CA CYS A 447 18.89 -4.61 -15.42
C CYS A 447 18.91 -4.21 -16.92
N ARG A 448 17.88 -4.61 -17.66
CA ARG A 448 17.74 -4.27 -19.09
C ARG A 448 17.57 -2.76 -19.31
N ILE A 449 16.71 -2.10 -18.51
CA ILE A 449 16.45 -0.66 -18.63
C ILE A 449 17.69 0.14 -18.27
N LEU A 450 18.31 -0.13 -17.12
CA LEU A 450 19.49 0.60 -16.67
C LEU A 450 20.72 0.42 -17.60
N ARG A 451 20.83 -0.71 -18.30
CA ARG A 451 21.85 -0.88 -19.35
C ARG A 451 21.60 0.03 -20.55
N ARG A 452 20.34 0.16 -20.97
CA ARG A 452 19.98 1.04 -22.10
C ARG A 452 20.21 2.52 -21.78
N GLU A 453 19.80 2.96 -20.58
CA GLU A 453 20.01 4.35 -20.16
C GLU A 453 21.50 4.72 -20.15
N THR A 454 22.38 3.84 -19.65
CA THR A 454 23.82 4.08 -19.66
C THR A 454 24.40 4.18 -21.08
N GLN A 455 23.85 3.43 -22.05
CA GLN A 455 24.28 3.50 -23.45
C GLN A 455 23.83 4.79 -24.15
N THR A 456 22.77 5.41 -23.65
CA THR A 456 22.24 6.66 -24.21
C THR A 456 22.93 7.89 -23.60
N GLU A 457 23.50 7.75 -22.41
CA GLU A 457 24.27 8.80 -21.71
C GLU A 457 25.76 8.83 -22.11
N ALA A 458 26.30 7.74 -22.69
CA ALA A 458 27.67 7.62 -23.22
C ALA A 458 27.72 8.02 -24.68
#